data_4008678d4adab8593ba1ac21a15e8b7c
#
_entry.id   4008678d4adab8593ba1ac21a15e8b7c
#
_cell.length_a   1.000
_cell.length_b   1.000
_cell.length_c   1.000
_cell.angle_alpha   90.00
_cell.angle_beta   90.00
_cell.angle_gamma   90.00
#
_symmetry.space_group_name_H-M   'P 1'
#
loop_
_entity.id
_entity.type
_entity.pdbx_description
1 polymer ?
#
loop_
_entity_poly.entity_id
_entity_poly.type
_entity_poly.pdbx_seq_one_letter_code
_entity_poly.pdbx_strand_id
1 'polypeptide(L)'
;DDLHRAHTKTHIETIQGSPGLYEMAALAAGGAIKTAELGCAGEPSFGCIRPPGHHASAASCWGFCFFNNMAVSLLKLMAEEKIRTAFILDFDLHRGDGNINILGDRAGISILNPSSGTEEEYLFEIASVLDQTSDCDIIAASAGFDAYVDDWGGKLTTESYREIGAMMKSFAEKHCQGKRYALLEGGYHYKDLGKNVHAFCEGFR
;
A
#
# COMPACT_ATOMS: atom_id res chain seq x y z
N ASP A 1 -12.85 5.87 15.40
CA ASP A 1 -13.75 4.76 15.03
C ASP A 1 -13.18 3.91 13.88
N ASP A 2 -12.54 4.50 12.87
CA ASP A 2 -12.06 3.76 11.70
C ASP A 2 -10.94 2.75 12.00
N LEU A 3 -10.11 2.98 13.01
CA LEU A 3 -9.08 2.03 13.44
C LEU A 3 -9.68 0.68 13.87
N HIS A 4 -10.86 0.69 14.47
CA HIS A 4 -11.56 -0.55 14.88
C HIS A 4 -12.03 -1.42 13.72
N ARG A 5 -11.99 -0.92 12.48
CA ARG A 5 -12.30 -1.73 11.30
C ARG A 5 -11.21 -2.75 11.00
N ALA A 6 -9.96 -2.40 11.32
CA ALA A 6 -8.77 -3.19 11.04
C ALA A 6 -8.15 -3.82 12.29
N HIS A 7 -8.30 -3.19 13.47
CA HIS A 7 -7.59 -3.57 14.67
C HIS A 7 -8.50 -3.91 15.84
N THR A 8 -8.03 -4.83 16.68
CA THR A 8 -8.70 -5.14 17.95
C THR A 8 -8.62 -3.95 18.90
N LYS A 9 -9.61 -3.84 19.79
CA LYS A 9 -9.63 -2.82 20.83
C LYS A 9 -8.35 -2.84 21.67
N THR A 10 -7.91 -4.03 22.08
CA THR A 10 -6.69 -4.21 22.89
C THR A 10 -5.44 -3.67 22.18
N HIS A 11 -5.30 -3.92 20.87
CA HIS A 11 -4.18 -3.40 20.10
C HIS A 11 -4.17 -1.86 20.09
N ILE A 12 -5.34 -1.26 19.82
CA ILE A 12 -5.48 0.20 19.80
C ILE A 12 -5.14 0.78 21.18
N GLU A 13 -5.66 0.21 22.27
CA GLU A 13 -5.37 0.64 23.64
C GLU A 13 -3.88 0.50 23.99
N THR A 14 -3.21 -0.55 23.47
CA THR A 14 -1.76 -0.73 23.66
C THR A 14 -0.98 0.43 23.01
N ILE A 15 -1.32 0.83 21.79
CA ILE A 15 -0.65 1.96 21.11
C ILE A 15 -1.01 3.29 21.80
N GLN A 16 -2.24 3.45 22.31
CA GLN A 16 -2.66 4.61 23.10
C GLN A 16 -1.85 4.80 24.39
N GLY A 17 -1.26 3.73 24.91
CA GLY A 17 -0.33 3.79 26.06
C GLY A 17 0.93 4.64 25.78
N SER A 18 1.20 4.99 24.53
CA SER A 18 2.27 5.90 24.10
C SER A 18 1.67 7.08 23.31
N PRO A 19 1.21 8.15 23.97
CA PRO A 19 0.37 9.19 23.35
C PRO A 19 0.96 9.82 22.09
N GLY A 20 2.22 10.24 22.09
CA GLY A 20 2.85 10.84 20.92
C GLY A 20 2.96 9.86 19.73
N LEU A 21 3.16 8.57 19.98
CA LEU A 21 3.18 7.52 18.98
C LEU A 21 1.78 7.27 18.43
N TYR A 22 0.77 7.19 19.31
CA TYR A 22 -0.61 7.02 18.91
C TYR A 22 -1.08 8.16 18.00
N GLU A 23 -0.79 9.40 18.37
CA GLU A 23 -1.19 10.59 17.59
C GLU A 23 -0.59 10.53 16.17
N MET A 24 0.70 10.21 16.04
CA MET A 24 1.34 10.09 14.73
C MET A 24 0.78 8.92 13.90
N ALA A 25 0.60 7.76 14.51
CA ALA A 25 0.05 6.59 13.81
C ALA A 25 -1.42 6.80 13.39
N ALA A 26 -2.22 7.44 14.24
CA ALA A 26 -3.60 7.78 13.93
C ALA A 26 -3.69 8.84 12.81
N LEU A 27 -2.76 9.81 12.81
CA LEU A 27 -2.67 10.82 11.75
C LEU A 27 -2.29 10.17 10.40
N ALA A 28 -1.35 9.22 10.40
CA ALA A 28 -0.99 8.46 9.20
C ALA A 28 -2.19 7.67 8.66
N ALA A 29 -2.93 6.96 9.53
CA ALA A 29 -4.14 6.26 9.12
C ALA A 29 -5.22 7.21 8.58
N GLY A 30 -5.38 8.40 9.16
CA GLY A 30 -6.26 9.45 8.65
C GLY A 30 -5.83 9.96 7.27
N GLY A 31 -4.53 10.14 7.06
CA GLY A 31 -3.94 10.48 5.77
C GLY A 31 -4.18 9.40 4.72
N ALA A 32 -4.06 8.12 5.11
CA ALA A 32 -4.36 6.99 4.23
C ALA A 32 -5.83 6.96 3.80
N ILE A 33 -6.75 7.20 4.72
CA ILE A 33 -8.20 7.32 4.41
C ILE A 33 -8.40 8.43 3.38
N LYS A 34 -7.83 9.61 3.60
CA LYS A 34 -8.00 10.75 2.68
C LYS A 34 -7.44 10.43 1.29
N THR A 35 -6.27 9.78 1.22
CA THR A 35 -5.66 9.35 -0.04
C THR A 35 -6.55 8.34 -0.77
N ALA A 36 -7.11 7.37 -0.06
CA ALA A 36 -8.00 6.38 -0.62
C ALA A 36 -9.34 6.99 -1.13
N GLU A 37 -9.88 7.98 -0.42
CA GLU A 37 -11.09 8.71 -0.85
C GLU A 37 -10.86 9.46 -2.16
N LEU A 38 -9.72 10.13 -2.33
CA LEU A 38 -9.34 10.82 -3.57
C LEU A 38 -9.16 9.80 -4.71
N GLY A 39 -8.42 8.70 -4.46
CA GLY A 39 -8.24 7.63 -5.44
C GLY A 39 -9.56 7.00 -5.88
N CYS A 40 -10.48 6.77 -4.94
CA CYS A 40 -11.82 6.26 -5.22
C CYS A 40 -12.69 7.26 -6.01
N ALA A 41 -12.46 8.56 -5.85
CA ALA A 41 -13.12 9.61 -6.63
C ALA A 41 -12.54 9.76 -8.05
N GLY A 42 -11.50 9.00 -8.41
CA GLY A 42 -10.84 9.03 -9.71
C GLY A 42 -9.64 9.98 -9.78
N GLU A 43 -9.19 10.52 -8.65
CA GLU A 43 -7.98 11.33 -8.56
C GLU A 43 -6.79 10.45 -8.16
N PRO A 44 -5.84 10.11 -9.06
CA PRO A 44 -4.66 9.32 -8.70
C PRO A 44 -3.93 9.96 -7.54
N SER A 45 -3.81 9.24 -6.41
CA SER A 45 -3.36 9.84 -5.16
C SER A 45 -2.24 9.03 -4.52
N PHE A 46 -1.21 9.70 -4.03
CA PHE A 46 -0.10 9.11 -3.28
C PHE A 46 -0.07 9.70 -1.86
N GLY A 47 -0.26 8.85 -0.86
CA GLY A 47 -0.14 9.19 0.56
C GLY A 47 1.32 9.12 1.02
N CYS A 48 2.03 10.24 1.03
CA CYS A 48 3.38 10.34 1.60
C CYS A 48 3.27 10.43 3.13
N ILE A 49 2.96 9.31 3.76
CA ILE A 49 2.64 9.20 5.19
C ILE A 49 3.68 8.38 5.96
N ARG A 50 3.87 8.70 7.23
CA ARG A 50 4.66 7.96 8.21
C ARG A 50 3.97 8.03 9.58
N PRO A 51 4.02 6.94 10.38
CA PRO A 51 4.67 5.64 10.16
C PRO A 51 4.01 4.80 9.08
N PRO A 52 4.74 3.77 8.54
CA PRO A 52 4.19 2.80 7.60
C PRO A 52 3.15 1.89 8.25
N GLY A 53 2.52 0.98 7.50
CA GLY A 53 1.41 0.21 8.03
C GLY A 53 1.37 -1.28 7.68
N HIS A 54 2.01 -1.75 6.61
CA HIS A 54 1.76 -3.07 6.03
C HIS A 54 2.14 -4.27 6.93
N HIS A 55 2.93 -4.05 8.00
CA HIS A 55 3.26 -5.07 9.01
C HIS A 55 2.35 -5.04 10.24
N ALA A 56 1.42 -4.09 10.36
CA ALA A 56 0.47 -4.08 11.46
C ALA A 56 -0.68 -5.06 11.18
N SER A 57 -0.73 -6.14 11.96
CA SER A 57 -1.82 -7.12 11.97
C SER A 57 -2.99 -6.64 12.84
N ALA A 58 -4.10 -7.37 12.86
CA ALA A 58 -5.28 -6.97 13.64
C ALA A 58 -4.99 -6.79 15.15
N ALA A 59 -4.10 -7.60 15.73
CA ALA A 59 -3.83 -7.63 17.17
C ALA A 59 -2.35 -7.43 17.54
N SER A 60 -1.47 -7.19 16.58
CA SER A 60 -0.02 -7.03 16.80
C SER A 60 0.59 -6.13 15.73
N CYS A 61 1.82 -5.65 15.98
CA CYS A 61 2.55 -4.85 15.00
C CYS A 61 4.06 -5.02 15.17
N TRP A 62 4.80 -4.73 14.08
CA TRP A 62 6.27 -4.72 14.06
C TRP A 62 6.76 -3.85 12.88
N GLY A 63 8.06 -3.77 12.61
CA GLY A 63 8.61 -3.15 11.42
C GLY A 63 8.26 -1.67 11.26
N PHE A 64 8.25 -0.90 12.35
CA PHE A 64 7.82 0.51 12.41
C PHE A 64 6.34 0.75 12.09
N CYS A 65 5.55 -0.30 11.82
CA CYS A 65 4.11 -0.21 11.59
C CYS A 65 3.36 -0.30 12.93
N PHE A 66 2.38 0.54 13.14
CA PHE A 66 1.56 0.56 14.36
C PHE A 66 0.09 0.32 14.06
N PHE A 67 -0.46 1.00 13.05
CA PHE A 67 -1.76 0.72 12.47
C PHE A 67 -1.59 0.39 11.00
N ASN A 68 -2.42 -0.50 10.49
CA ASN A 68 -2.41 -0.88 9.09
C ASN A 68 -3.14 0.16 8.25
N ASN A 69 -2.38 1.09 7.68
CA ASN A 69 -2.89 2.21 6.90
C ASN A 69 -3.72 1.74 5.69
N MET A 70 -3.26 0.69 4.99
CA MET A 70 -3.94 0.10 3.84
C MET A 70 -5.27 -0.52 4.25
N ALA A 71 -5.27 -1.36 5.29
CA ALA A 71 -6.49 -2.02 5.76
C ALA A 71 -7.52 -1.01 6.29
N VAL A 72 -7.09 -0.03 7.10
CA VAL A 72 -7.99 1.00 7.64
C VAL A 72 -8.67 1.77 6.50
N SER A 73 -7.91 2.19 5.49
CA SER A 73 -8.44 2.97 4.38
C SER A 73 -9.39 2.17 3.48
N LEU A 74 -9.04 0.94 3.11
CA LEU A 74 -9.90 0.08 2.29
C LEU A 74 -11.18 -0.34 3.03
N LEU A 75 -11.06 -0.76 4.29
CA LEU A 75 -12.20 -1.17 5.08
C LEU A 75 -13.19 -0.03 5.35
N LYS A 76 -12.69 1.22 5.41
CA LYS A 76 -13.57 2.38 5.45
C LYS A 76 -14.34 2.55 4.15
N LEU A 77 -13.67 2.52 3.00
CA LEU A 77 -14.35 2.62 1.70
C LEU A 77 -15.39 1.50 1.50
N MET A 78 -15.08 0.27 1.94
CA MET A 78 -16.02 -0.87 1.89
C MET A 78 -17.22 -0.65 2.82
N ALA A 79 -16.99 -0.17 4.04
CA ALA A 79 -18.07 0.09 5.00
C ALA A 79 -19.00 1.24 4.58
N GLU A 80 -18.50 2.16 3.76
CA GLU A 80 -19.27 3.24 3.13
C GLU A 80 -19.88 2.82 1.77
N GLU A 81 -19.79 1.53 1.42
CA GLU A 81 -20.29 0.96 0.17
C GLU A 81 -19.75 1.64 -1.11
N LYS A 82 -18.60 2.34 -1.00
CA LYS A 82 -17.94 2.99 -2.13
C LYS A 82 -17.21 2.00 -3.04
N ILE A 83 -16.74 0.89 -2.47
CA ILE A 83 -16.09 -0.22 -3.17
C ILE A 83 -16.56 -1.56 -2.57
N ARG A 84 -16.50 -2.62 -3.38
CA ARG A 84 -16.70 -4.02 -2.96
C ARG A 84 -15.49 -4.88 -3.21
N THR A 85 -14.66 -4.48 -4.19
CA THR A 85 -13.49 -5.24 -4.62
C THR A 85 -12.27 -4.33 -4.72
N ALA A 86 -11.10 -4.86 -4.36
CA ALA A 86 -9.82 -4.17 -4.47
C ALA A 86 -8.69 -5.12 -4.82
N PHE A 87 -7.75 -4.64 -5.63
CA PHE A 87 -6.46 -5.29 -5.81
C PHE A 87 -5.39 -4.50 -5.08
N ILE A 88 -4.57 -5.17 -4.27
CA ILE A 88 -3.46 -4.57 -3.53
C ILE A 88 -2.15 -5.07 -4.13
N LEU A 89 -1.33 -4.16 -4.65
CA LEU A 89 0.06 -4.40 -5.00
C LEU A 89 0.94 -3.92 -3.85
N ASP A 90 1.50 -4.85 -3.10
CA ASP A 90 2.45 -4.55 -2.02
C ASP A 90 3.87 -4.83 -2.53
N PHE A 91 4.53 -3.78 -3.03
CA PHE A 91 5.86 -3.88 -3.62
C PHE A 91 7.00 -3.43 -2.69
N ASP A 92 6.72 -3.38 -1.38
CA ASP A 92 7.77 -3.30 -0.36
C ASP A 92 8.68 -4.53 -0.44
N LEU A 93 9.94 -4.37 -0.05
CA LEU A 93 10.90 -5.48 0.01
C LEU A 93 10.41 -6.60 0.92
N HIS A 94 9.76 -6.22 2.01
CA HIS A 94 9.24 -7.14 3.01
C HIS A 94 7.80 -7.53 2.68
N ARG A 95 7.48 -8.78 2.90
CA ARG A 95 6.10 -9.25 2.72
C ARG A 95 5.16 -8.53 3.69
N GLY A 96 4.10 -7.91 3.18
CA GLY A 96 3.07 -7.24 3.98
C GLY A 96 2.19 -8.20 4.75
N ASP A 97 2.76 -8.85 5.77
CA ASP A 97 2.10 -9.86 6.61
C ASP A 97 0.88 -9.29 7.36
N GLY A 98 0.91 -8.02 7.73
CA GLY A 98 -0.24 -7.32 8.31
C GLY A 98 -1.38 -7.14 7.31
N ASN A 99 -1.08 -6.73 6.06
CA ASN A 99 -2.07 -6.68 4.98
C ASN A 99 -2.74 -8.03 4.78
N ILE A 100 -1.94 -9.09 4.70
CA ILE A 100 -2.43 -10.47 4.53
C ILE A 100 -3.27 -10.91 5.73
N ASN A 101 -2.82 -10.63 6.96
CA ASN A 101 -3.56 -11.00 8.18
C ASN A 101 -4.95 -10.37 8.26
N ILE A 102 -5.09 -9.11 7.87
CA ILE A 102 -6.37 -8.39 8.00
C ILE A 102 -7.26 -8.57 6.77
N LEU A 103 -6.66 -8.62 5.57
CA LEU A 103 -7.38 -8.50 4.31
C LEU A 103 -7.34 -9.77 3.45
N GLY A 104 -6.39 -10.69 3.68
CA GLY A 104 -6.13 -11.81 2.79
C GLY A 104 -7.30 -12.79 2.60
N ASP A 105 -8.10 -13.00 3.64
CA ASP A 105 -9.28 -13.89 3.59
C ASP A 105 -10.59 -13.13 3.29
N ARG A 106 -10.54 -11.83 3.00
CA ARG A 106 -11.74 -11.05 2.72
C ARG A 106 -12.20 -11.22 1.29
N ALA A 107 -13.45 -11.58 1.13
CA ALA A 107 -14.08 -11.68 -0.19
C ALA A 107 -13.95 -10.33 -0.95
N GLY A 108 -13.52 -10.40 -2.20
CA GLY A 108 -13.36 -9.22 -3.05
C GLY A 108 -12.02 -8.50 -2.91
N ILE A 109 -11.10 -8.98 -2.06
CA ILE A 109 -9.75 -8.43 -1.96
C ILE A 109 -8.73 -9.45 -2.48
N SER A 110 -7.84 -8.98 -3.36
CA SER A 110 -6.68 -9.74 -3.84
C SER A 110 -5.40 -8.98 -3.47
N ILE A 111 -4.35 -9.70 -3.08
CA ILE A 111 -3.06 -9.12 -2.67
C ILE A 111 -1.94 -9.80 -3.43
N LEU A 112 -1.08 -9.01 -4.08
CA LEU A 112 0.19 -9.46 -4.64
C LEU A 112 1.33 -8.86 -3.81
N ASN A 113 2.22 -9.72 -3.30
CA ASN A 113 3.53 -9.35 -2.78
C ASN A 113 4.56 -9.97 -3.74
N PRO A 114 5.12 -9.21 -4.69
CA PRO A 114 6.10 -9.76 -5.64
C PRO A 114 7.35 -10.24 -4.90
N SER A 115 7.87 -11.41 -5.28
CA SER A 115 8.97 -12.04 -4.56
C SER A 115 10.12 -12.53 -5.44
N SER A 116 10.04 -12.32 -6.75
CA SER A 116 11.03 -12.77 -7.72
C SER A 116 12.43 -12.18 -7.47
N GLY A 117 13.46 -12.93 -7.82
CA GLY A 117 14.84 -12.67 -7.43
C GLY A 117 15.50 -11.49 -8.16
N THR A 118 15.33 -11.41 -9.48
CA THR A 118 15.93 -10.36 -10.33
C THR A 118 14.93 -9.22 -10.57
N GLU A 119 15.43 -8.05 -10.99
CA GLU A 119 14.60 -6.91 -11.39
C GLU A 119 13.63 -7.29 -12.53
N GLU A 120 14.13 -7.95 -13.57
CA GLU A 120 13.33 -8.36 -14.73
C GLU A 120 12.22 -9.33 -14.32
N GLU A 121 12.55 -10.36 -13.53
CA GLU A 121 11.56 -11.33 -13.04
C GLU A 121 10.52 -10.67 -12.14
N TYR A 122 10.93 -9.69 -11.32
CA TYR A 122 10.06 -8.96 -10.42
C TYR A 122 9.03 -8.12 -11.20
N LEU A 123 9.48 -7.36 -12.17
CA LEU A 123 8.60 -6.58 -13.05
C LEU A 123 7.68 -7.47 -13.89
N PHE A 124 8.22 -8.59 -14.41
CA PHE A 124 7.43 -9.57 -15.14
C PHE A 124 6.36 -10.24 -14.27
N GLU A 125 6.67 -10.57 -13.00
CA GLU A 125 5.69 -11.10 -12.04
C GLU A 125 4.53 -10.14 -11.87
N ILE A 126 4.80 -8.84 -11.62
CA ILE A 126 3.76 -7.81 -11.49
C ILE A 126 2.92 -7.74 -12.76
N ALA A 127 3.54 -7.59 -13.92
CA ALA A 127 2.85 -7.45 -15.20
C ALA A 127 1.96 -8.67 -15.47
N SER A 128 2.49 -9.89 -15.27
CA SER A 128 1.77 -11.13 -15.52
C SER A 128 0.56 -11.31 -14.62
N VAL A 129 0.66 -10.96 -13.34
CA VAL A 129 -0.46 -11.06 -12.40
C VAL A 129 -1.53 -10.01 -12.71
N LEU A 130 -1.13 -8.77 -13.02
CA LEU A 130 -2.07 -7.73 -13.41
C LEU A 130 -2.82 -8.07 -14.70
N ASP A 131 -2.15 -8.67 -15.70
CA ASP A 131 -2.80 -9.08 -16.96
C ASP A 131 -3.83 -10.21 -16.78
N GLN A 132 -3.66 -11.05 -15.76
CA GLN A 132 -4.57 -12.15 -15.42
C GLN A 132 -5.66 -11.75 -14.40
N THR A 133 -5.57 -10.55 -13.84
CA THR A 133 -6.51 -10.08 -12.82
C THR A 133 -7.77 -9.49 -13.45
N SER A 134 -8.93 -9.90 -12.93
CA SER A 134 -10.24 -9.40 -13.39
C SER A 134 -10.49 -7.97 -12.92
N ASP A 135 -11.58 -7.36 -13.44
CA ASP A 135 -12.07 -6.05 -13.01
C ASP A 135 -12.27 -5.98 -11.50
N CYS A 136 -11.86 -4.86 -10.92
CA CYS A 136 -12.10 -4.52 -9.52
C CYS A 136 -12.44 -3.03 -9.38
N ASP A 137 -12.98 -2.64 -8.21
CA ASP A 137 -13.41 -1.26 -8.02
C ASP A 137 -12.23 -0.29 -7.89
N ILE A 138 -11.09 -0.75 -7.36
CA ILE A 138 -9.90 0.08 -7.13
C ILE A 138 -8.63 -0.77 -7.05
N ILE A 139 -7.51 -0.23 -7.56
CA ILE A 139 -6.17 -0.76 -7.27
C ILE A 139 -5.46 0.14 -6.26
N ALA A 140 -4.85 -0.47 -5.25
CA ALA A 140 -4.09 0.20 -4.21
C ALA A 140 -2.66 -0.32 -4.13
N ALA A 141 -1.70 0.51 -3.71
CA ALA A 141 -0.35 0.03 -3.44
C ALA A 141 0.12 0.33 -2.01
N SER A 142 0.68 -0.70 -1.35
CA SER A 142 1.65 -0.52 -0.28
C SER A 142 3.01 -0.31 -0.95
N ALA A 143 3.42 0.96 -1.02
CA ALA A 143 4.53 1.41 -1.85
C ALA A 143 5.82 1.50 -1.04
N GLY A 144 6.59 0.42 -1.01
CA GLY A 144 7.93 0.37 -0.42
C GLY A 144 9.02 0.66 -1.45
N PHE A 145 10.02 1.40 -1.04
CA PHE A 145 11.16 1.78 -1.88
C PHE A 145 12.48 1.19 -1.38
N ASP A 146 12.42 0.27 -0.43
CA ASP A 146 13.56 -0.41 0.18
C ASP A 146 14.11 -1.59 -0.66
N ALA A 147 13.39 -2.01 -1.71
CA ALA A 147 13.91 -2.90 -2.74
C ALA A 147 14.91 -2.21 -3.70
N TYR A 148 15.14 -0.89 -3.55
CA TYR A 148 16.05 -0.11 -4.40
C TYR A 148 17.48 -0.65 -4.39
N VAL A 149 18.19 -0.48 -5.52
CA VAL A 149 19.54 -1.03 -5.74
C VAL A 149 20.56 -0.58 -4.69
N ASP A 150 20.44 0.62 -4.16
CA ASP A 150 21.30 1.19 -3.12
C ASP A 150 20.64 1.16 -1.71
N ASP A 151 19.53 0.46 -1.55
CA ASP A 151 18.83 0.24 -0.28
C ASP A 151 18.94 -1.25 0.13
N TRP A 152 18.18 -1.69 1.09
CA TRP A 152 18.28 -3.03 1.70
C TRP A 152 18.08 -4.18 0.70
N GLY A 153 17.20 -4.00 -0.29
CA GLY A 153 16.88 -5.05 -1.26
C GLY A 153 17.89 -5.21 -2.39
N GLY A 154 18.64 -4.16 -2.73
CA GLY A 154 19.67 -4.21 -3.77
C GLY A 154 19.19 -4.68 -5.14
N LYS A 155 17.94 -4.39 -5.53
CA LYS A 155 17.27 -5.01 -6.67
C LYS A 155 16.76 -4.01 -7.71
N LEU A 156 15.90 -3.11 -7.33
CA LEU A 156 15.13 -2.25 -8.24
C LEU A 156 15.86 -0.94 -8.53
N THR A 157 15.80 -0.50 -9.78
CA THR A 157 16.28 0.83 -10.18
C THR A 157 15.20 1.90 -10.00
N THR A 158 15.57 3.17 -10.11
CA THR A 158 14.58 4.27 -10.14
C THR A 158 13.57 4.11 -11.28
N GLU A 159 14.01 3.57 -12.43
CA GLU A 159 13.13 3.36 -13.58
C GLU A 159 12.13 2.25 -13.34
N SER A 160 12.51 1.20 -12.60
CA SER A 160 11.58 0.13 -12.19
C SER A 160 10.38 0.68 -11.41
N TYR A 161 10.60 1.65 -10.53
CA TYR A 161 9.48 2.29 -9.81
C TYR A 161 8.57 3.10 -10.75
N ARG A 162 9.13 3.77 -11.75
CA ARG A 162 8.33 4.42 -12.81
C ARG A 162 7.47 3.40 -13.55
N GLU A 163 8.07 2.28 -13.92
CA GLU A 163 7.40 1.19 -14.64
C GLU A 163 6.29 0.57 -13.79
N ILE A 164 6.52 0.30 -12.51
CA ILE A 164 5.47 -0.17 -11.59
C ILE A 164 4.31 0.82 -11.53
N GLY A 165 4.60 2.12 -11.43
CA GLY A 165 3.57 3.16 -11.48
C GLY A 165 2.76 3.13 -12.77
N ALA A 166 3.42 2.98 -13.92
CA ALA A 166 2.77 2.90 -15.24
C ALA A 166 1.92 1.62 -15.40
N MET A 167 2.37 0.48 -14.87
CA MET A 167 1.58 -0.76 -14.84
C MET A 167 0.31 -0.58 -14.02
N MET A 168 0.39 0.04 -12.84
CA MET A 168 -0.78 0.32 -12.00
C MET A 168 -1.76 1.28 -12.68
N LYS A 169 -1.25 2.33 -13.34
CA LYS A 169 -2.07 3.25 -14.14
C LYS A 169 -2.82 2.50 -15.23
N SER A 170 -2.10 1.74 -16.05
CA SER A 170 -2.69 0.97 -17.15
C SER A 170 -3.77 0.00 -16.66
N PHE A 171 -3.50 -0.72 -15.58
CA PHE A 171 -4.47 -1.60 -14.95
C PHE A 171 -5.69 -0.83 -14.44
N ALA A 172 -5.49 0.28 -13.73
CA ALA A 172 -6.58 1.08 -13.20
C ALA A 172 -7.49 1.63 -14.32
N GLU A 173 -6.90 2.14 -15.40
CA GLU A 173 -7.65 2.65 -16.55
C GLU A 173 -8.46 1.55 -17.24
N LYS A 174 -7.93 0.35 -17.35
CA LYS A 174 -8.58 -0.80 -18.00
C LYS A 174 -9.63 -1.47 -17.10
N HIS A 175 -9.35 -1.66 -15.81
CA HIS A 175 -10.09 -2.56 -14.92
C HIS A 175 -10.77 -1.88 -13.74
N CYS A 176 -10.39 -0.62 -13.37
CA CYS A 176 -10.89 0.07 -12.17
C CYS A 176 -11.49 1.45 -12.49
N GLN A 177 -11.86 1.74 -13.74
CA GLN A 177 -12.34 3.07 -14.14
C GLN A 177 -11.37 4.22 -13.78
N GLY A 178 -10.08 3.92 -13.79
CA GLY A 178 -9.01 4.86 -13.41
C GLY A 178 -8.76 4.99 -11.90
N LYS A 179 -9.55 4.37 -11.04
CA LYS A 179 -9.44 4.49 -9.58
C LYS A 179 -8.19 3.80 -9.05
N ARG A 180 -7.30 4.59 -8.45
CA ARG A 180 -6.04 4.11 -7.88
C ARG A 180 -5.51 5.01 -6.79
N TYR A 181 -4.84 4.41 -5.79
CA TYR A 181 -4.05 5.15 -4.81
C TYR A 181 -2.85 4.34 -4.34
N ALA A 182 -1.88 5.02 -3.74
CA ALA A 182 -0.72 4.37 -3.14
C ALA A 182 -0.37 5.01 -1.79
N LEU A 183 0.19 4.22 -0.88
CA LEU A 183 0.62 4.64 0.45
C LEU A 183 2.11 4.31 0.62
N LEU A 184 2.90 5.26 1.11
CA LEU A 184 4.31 5.05 1.40
C LEU A 184 4.49 4.03 2.53
N GLU A 185 5.33 3.03 2.28
CA GLU A 185 5.77 2.04 3.28
C GLU A 185 7.27 2.18 3.55
N GLY A 186 8.10 1.20 3.22
CA GLY A 186 9.55 1.22 3.40
C GLY A 186 10.29 2.17 2.44
N GLY A 187 11.59 2.20 2.61
CA GLY A 187 12.53 3.04 1.87
C GLY A 187 13.44 3.81 2.82
N TYR A 188 14.73 3.47 2.82
CA TYR A 188 15.69 3.90 3.83
C TYR A 188 16.94 4.57 3.22
N HIS A 189 17.13 4.47 1.90
CA HIS A 189 18.17 5.22 1.20
C HIS A 189 17.73 6.68 1.03
N TYR A 190 17.94 7.49 2.07
CA TYR A 190 17.41 8.85 2.19
C TYR A 190 17.80 9.81 1.06
N LYS A 191 18.90 9.54 0.35
CA LYS A 191 19.38 10.39 -0.77
C LYS A 191 18.50 10.23 -2.01
N ASP A 192 18.03 9.01 -2.29
CA ASP A 192 17.30 8.70 -3.52
C ASP A 192 15.81 8.36 -3.27
N LEU A 193 15.38 8.23 -2.01
CA LEU A 193 13.98 7.94 -1.70
C LEU A 193 13.02 8.91 -2.41
N GLY A 194 13.27 10.20 -2.31
CA GLY A 194 12.42 11.22 -2.97
C GLY A 194 12.44 11.10 -4.50
N LYS A 195 13.58 10.74 -5.10
CA LYS A 195 13.72 10.49 -6.53
C LYS A 195 12.92 9.25 -6.96
N ASN A 196 12.98 8.17 -6.18
CA ASN A 196 12.25 6.93 -6.47
C ASN A 196 10.73 7.12 -6.33
N VAL A 197 10.28 7.80 -5.26
CA VAL A 197 8.88 8.18 -5.08
C VAL A 197 8.40 9.05 -6.24
N HIS A 198 9.21 10.04 -6.67
CA HIS A 198 8.87 10.90 -7.80
C HIS A 198 8.72 10.09 -9.09
N ALA A 199 9.67 9.19 -9.39
CA ALA A 199 9.62 8.33 -10.57
C ALA A 199 8.36 7.44 -10.58
N PHE A 200 8.03 6.82 -9.43
CA PHE A 200 6.77 6.09 -9.28
C PHE A 200 5.55 6.97 -9.59
N CYS A 201 5.49 8.17 -8.99
CA CYS A 201 4.38 9.10 -9.19
C CYS A 201 4.26 9.59 -10.65
N GLU A 202 5.38 9.73 -11.39
CA GLU A 202 5.34 10.06 -12.81
C GLU A 202 4.71 8.96 -13.65
N GLY A 203 5.03 7.69 -13.39
CA GLY A 203 4.38 6.56 -14.05
C GLY A 203 2.92 6.38 -13.64
N PHE A 204 2.66 6.58 -12.34
CA PHE A 204 1.36 6.37 -11.70
C PHE A 204 0.30 7.42 -12.07
N ARG A 205 0.72 8.65 -12.33
CA ARG A 205 -0.17 9.78 -12.72
C ARG A 205 -0.73 9.56 -14.13
#